data_ef911dd1ee2dd3358880ad1cb9e71ee5
#
_entry.id   ef911dd1ee2dd3358880ad1cb9e71ee5
#
_cell.length_a   1.000
_cell.length_b   1.000
_cell.length_c   1.000
_cell.angle_alpha   90.00
_cell.angle_beta   90.00
_cell.angle_gamma   90.00
#
_symmetry.space_group_name_H-M   'P 1'
#
loop_
_entity.id
_entity.type
_entity.pdbx_description
1 polymer ?
#
loop_
_entity_poly.entity_id
_entity_poly.type
_entity_poly.pdbx_seq_one_letter_code
_entity_poly.pdbx_strand_id
1 'polypeptide(L)'
;EIRLSLVGSEMCIRDRAYDMMKLLNIDPDMTLKKLSKGNKEKVQLIMVMSRRARLYVLDEPIAGVDPAARDYIMQTILTNYDEKATILLSTHLISDIENILDEVIFIKEGEIICQKDADALRAEKGQSIDEIFREVFRC
;
A
#
# COMPACT_ATOMS: atom_id res chain seq x y z
N GLU A 1 -34.93 1.71 -9.06
CA GLU A 1 -34.45 1.73 -7.65
C GLU A 1 -32.99 1.24 -7.53
N ILE A 2 -32.59 0.20 -8.22
CA ILE A 2 -31.21 -0.35 -8.20
C ILE A 2 -30.18 0.65 -8.78
N ARG A 3 -30.55 1.45 -9.75
CA ARG A 3 -29.67 2.46 -10.37
C ARG A 3 -29.31 3.62 -9.43
N LEU A 4 -30.18 4.03 -8.52
CA LEU A 4 -29.93 5.16 -7.60
C LEU A 4 -28.94 4.79 -6.48
N SER A 5 -28.95 3.54 -6.01
CA SER A 5 -28.00 3.10 -4.96
C SER A 5 -26.58 2.89 -5.52
N LEU A 6 -26.46 2.44 -6.77
CA LEU A 6 -25.17 2.33 -7.46
C LEU A 6 -24.58 3.70 -7.78
N VAL A 7 -25.38 4.66 -8.21
CA VAL A 7 -24.94 6.03 -8.50
C VAL A 7 -24.34 6.72 -7.25
N GLY A 8 -24.92 6.52 -6.07
CA GLY A 8 -24.40 7.09 -4.82
C GLY A 8 -23.05 6.49 -4.42
N SER A 9 -22.85 5.19 -4.57
CA SER A 9 -21.58 4.53 -4.25
C SER A 9 -20.49 4.84 -5.28
N GLU A 10 -20.86 4.94 -6.55
CA GLU A 10 -19.92 5.34 -7.62
C GLU A 10 -19.45 6.79 -7.47
N MET A 11 -20.33 7.72 -7.08
CA MET A 11 -19.95 9.10 -6.79
C MET A 11 -18.92 9.18 -5.66
N CYS A 12 -19.14 8.46 -4.55
CA CYS A 12 -18.19 8.43 -3.44
C CYS A 12 -16.82 7.86 -3.84
N ILE A 13 -16.78 6.80 -4.67
CA ILE A 13 -15.53 6.22 -5.18
C ILE A 13 -14.83 7.21 -6.11
N ARG A 14 -15.58 7.84 -7.00
CA ARG A 14 -15.06 8.81 -7.96
C ARG A 14 -14.46 10.02 -7.27
N ASP A 15 -15.14 10.60 -6.30
CA ASP A 15 -14.67 11.77 -5.56
C ASP A 15 -13.36 11.45 -4.83
N ARG A 16 -13.28 10.32 -4.13
CA ARG A 16 -12.06 9.84 -3.49
C ARG A 16 -10.93 9.62 -4.48
N ALA A 17 -11.21 9.04 -5.65
CA ALA A 17 -10.21 8.86 -6.69
C ALA A 17 -9.65 10.19 -7.20
N TYR A 18 -10.51 11.20 -7.41
CA TYR A 18 -10.08 12.53 -7.83
C TYR A 18 -9.24 13.24 -6.75
N ASP A 19 -9.59 13.10 -5.48
CA ASP A 19 -8.82 13.68 -4.38
C ASP A 19 -7.43 13.04 -4.29
N MET A 20 -7.34 11.72 -4.45
CA MET A 20 -6.05 11.01 -4.52
C MET A 20 -5.24 11.40 -5.77
N MET A 21 -5.89 11.60 -6.94
CA MET A 21 -5.21 12.08 -8.14
C MET A 21 -4.57 13.45 -7.92
N LYS A 22 -5.28 14.37 -7.26
CA LYS A 22 -4.72 15.68 -6.87
C LYS A 22 -3.52 15.53 -5.94
N LEU A 23 -3.64 14.68 -4.90
CA LEU A 23 -2.57 14.43 -3.93
C LEU A 23 -1.31 13.88 -4.61
N LEU A 24 -1.47 12.95 -5.54
CA LEU A 24 -0.38 12.30 -6.26
C LEU A 24 0.06 13.04 -7.53
N ASN A 25 -0.51 14.24 -7.77
CA ASN A 25 -0.23 15.11 -8.92
C ASN A 25 -0.42 14.38 -10.27
N ILE A 26 -1.55 13.68 -10.40
CA ILE A 26 -1.98 13.00 -11.61
C ILE A 26 -3.06 13.83 -12.30
N ASP A 27 -2.84 14.20 -13.57
CA ASP A 27 -3.83 14.86 -14.39
C ASP A 27 -4.96 13.88 -14.77
N PRO A 28 -6.23 14.13 -14.33
CA PRO A 28 -7.36 13.26 -14.60
C PRO A 28 -7.73 13.16 -16.08
N ASP A 29 -7.38 14.15 -16.90
CA ASP A 29 -7.70 14.20 -18.32
C ASP A 29 -6.64 13.47 -19.17
N MET A 30 -5.54 13.05 -18.56
CA MET A 30 -4.48 12.33 -19.27
C MET A 30 -4.87 10.88 -19.54
N THR A 31 -4.67 10.43 -20.77
CA THR A 31 -4.91 9.03 -21.13
C THR A 31 -3.85 8.10 -20.53
N LEU A 32 -4.25 6.90 -20.08
CA LEU A 32 -3.35 5.89 -19.51
C LEU A 32 -2.14 5.55 -20.40
N LYS A 33 -2.32 5.62 -21.73
CA LYS A 33 -1.22 5.36 -22.69
C LYS A 33 -0.09 6.38 -22.60
N LYS A 34 -0.39 7.62 -22.23
CA LYS A 34 0.58 8.73 -22.13
C LYS A 34 1.27 8.80 -20.77
N LEU A 35 0.77 8.07 -19.77
CA LEU A 35 1.35 8.06 -18.43
C LEU A 35 2.70 7.33 -18.42
N SER A 36 3.65 7.86 -17.64
CA SER A 36 4.88 7.14 -17.30
C SER A 36 4.57 5.86 -16.51
N LYS A 37 5.54 4.94 -16.40
CA LYS A 37 5.38 3.71 -15.62
C LYS A 37 4.97 4.02 -14.18
N GLY A 38 5.69 4.92 -13.50
CA GLY A 38 5.37 5.28 -12.10
C GLY A 38 3.99 5.93 -11.95
N ASN A 39 3.55 6.75 -12.91
CA ASN A 39 2.19 7.31 -12.87
C ASN A 39 1.10 6.25 -13.11
N LYS A 40 1.37 5.22 -13.90
CA LYS A 40 0.46 4.07 -14.03
C LYS A 40 0.31 3.30 -12.72
N GLU A 41 1.41 3.08 -12.01
CA GLU A 41 1.42 2.43 -10.69
C GLU A 41 0.61 3.25 -9.66
N LYS A 42 0.80 4.58 -9.63
CA LYS A 42 -0.03 5.48 -8.81
C LYS A 42 -1.51 5.38 -9.16
N VAL A 43 -1.88 5.36 -10.44
CA VAL A 43 -3.29 5.21 -10.86
C VAL A 43 -3.86 3.86 -10.43
N GLN A 44 -3.11 2.76 -10.52
CA GLN A 44 -3.54 1.46 -10.03
C GLN A 44 -3.82 1.51 -8.52
N LEU A 45 -2.94 2.12 -7.74
CA LEU A 45 -3.14 2.32 -6.31
C LEU A 45 -4.41 3.13 -6.02
N ILE A 46 -4.61 4.25 -6.72
CA ILE A 46 -5.81 5.08 -6.59
C ILE A 46 -7.08 4.25 -6.84
N MET A 47 -7.09 3.41 -7.88
CA MET A 47 -8.24 2.56 -8.21
C MET A 47 -8.57 1.55 -7.10
N VAL A 48 -7.58 1.06 -6.38
CA VAL A 48 -7.76 0.15 -5.25
C VAL A 48 -8.22 0.93 -4.00
N MET A 49 -7.48 1.98 -3.63
CA MET A 49 -7.70 2.71 -2.38
C MET A 49 -8.94 3.61 -2.40
N SER A 50 -9.43 4.01 -3.57
CA SER A 50 -10.68 4.78 -3.68
C SER A 50 -11.92 3.98 -3.27
N ARG A 51 -11.84 2.66 -3.25
CA ARG A 51 -12.90 1.78 -2.78
C ARG A 51 -12.89 1.68 -1.26
N ARG A 52 -14.05 1.47 -0.63
CA ARG A 52 -14.14 1.11 0.78
C ARG A 52 -14.15 -0.40 0.90
N ALA A 53 -13.05 -0.97 1.37
CA ALA A 53 -12.89 -2.40 1.57
C ALA A 53 -12.56 -2.71 3.04
N ARG A 54 -12.85 -3.92 3.49
CA ARG A 54 -12.41 -4.41 4.81
C ARG A 54 -11.01 -5.00 4.76
N LEU A 55 -10.56 -5.38 3.57
CA LEU A 55 -9.22 -5.91 3.31
C LEU A 55 -8.70 -5.31 2.01
N TYR A 56 -7.53 -4.73 2.06
CA TYR A 56 -6.75 -4.31 0.91
C TYR A 56 -5.55 -5.24 0.78
N VAL A 57 -5.33 -5.79 -0.41
CA VAL A 57 -4.15 -6.60 -0.72
C VAL A 57 -3.32 -5.86 -1.74
N LEU A 58 -2.11 -5.50 -1.36
CA LEU A 58 -1.20 -4.70 -2.16
C LEU A 58 0.09 -5.49 -2.38
N ASP A 59 0.36 -5.84 -3.63
CA ASP A 59 1.56 -6.57 -4.00
C ASP A 59 2.60 -5.58 -4.55
N GLU A 60 3.73 -5.43 -3.84
CA GLU A 60 4.84 -4.54 -4.17
C GLU A 60 4.41 -3.10 -4.57
N PRO A 61 3.55 -2.42 -3.78
CA PRO A 61 2.91 -1.15 -4.21
C PRO A 61 3.88 0.02 -4.39
N ILE A 62 5.10 -0.08 -3.86
CA ILE A 62 6.14 0.95 -3.95
C ILE A 62 7.34 0.50 -4.80
N ALA A 63 7.33 -0.71 -5.36
CA ALA A 63 8.38 -1.19 -6.24
C ALA A 63 8.38 -0.41 -7.55
N GLY A 64 9.56 0.01 -7.99
CA GLY A 64 9.70 0.76 -9.25
C GLY A 64 9.28 2.23 -9.20
N VAL A 65 8.85 2.70 -8.03
CA VAL A 65 8.57 4.12 -7.78
C VAL A 65 9.83 4.82 -7.27
N ASP A 66 10.04 6.07 -7.69
CA ASP A 66 11.16 6.85 -7.19
C ASP A 66 11.03 7.10 -5.66
N PRO A 67 12.16 7.18 -4.93
CA PRO A 67 12.14 7.30 -3.47
C PRO A 67 11.31 8.48 -2.96
N ALA A 68 11.33 9.63 -3.65
CA ALA A 68 10.57 10.81 -3.23
C ALA A 68 9.05 10.61 -3.34
N ALA A 69 8.59 9.76 -4.27
CA ALA A 69 7.19 9.46 -4.43
C ALA A 69 6.69 8.33 -3.51
N ARG A 70 7.58 7.50 -2.92
CA ARG A 70 7.19 6.40 -2.02
C ARG A 70 6.49 6.91 -0.76
N ASP A 71 7.02 7.96 -0.13
CA ASP A 71 6.42 8.57 1.05
C ASP A 71 4.99 9.06 0.77
N TYR A 72 4.77 9.68 -0.40
CA TYR A 72 3.42 10.10 -0.82
C TYR A 72 2.47 8.93 -1.01
N ILE A 73 2.96 7.83 -1.60
CA ILE A 73 2.16 6.61 -1.78
C ILE A 73 1.79 6.03 -0.43
N MET A 74 2.75 5.90 0.49
CA MET A 74 2.50 5.36 1.82
C MET A 74 1.54 6.23 2.61
N GLN A 75 1.71 7.55 2.59
CA GLN A 75 0.75 8.46 3.18
C GLN A 75 -0.65 8.33 2.56
N THR A 76 -0.73 8.18 1.23
CA THR A 76 -2.01 7.97 0.54
C THR A 76 -2.69 6.69 1.01
N ILE A 77 -1.94 5.61 1.18
CA ILE A 77 -2.45 4.34 1.73
C ILE A 77 -2.98 4.57 3.15
N LEU A 78 -2.17 5.12 4.04
CA LEU A 78 -2.49 5.30 5.46
C LEU A 78 -3.64 6.27 5.72
N THR A 79 -3.79 7.32 4.91
CA THR A 79 -4.85 8.33 5.10
C THR A 79 -6.18 7.96 4.46
N ASN A 80 -6.19 6.99 3.56
CA ASN A 80 -7.39 6.69 2.77
C ASN A 80 -8.01 5.31 3.06
N TYR A 81 -7.45 4.52 3.96
CA TYR A 81 -8.11 3.31 4.41
C TYR A 81 -9.02 3.58 5.62
N ASP A 82 -10.00 2.71 5.84
CA ASP A 82 -10.85 2.73 7.02
C ASP A 82 -10.08 2.10 8.20
N GLU A 83 -10.07 2.72 9.38
CA GLU A 83 -9.40 2.19 10.59
C GLU A 83 -9.84 0.76 10.97
N LYS A 84 -11.01 0.32 10.47
CA LYS A 84 -11.52 -1.05 10.65
C LYS A 84 -11.10 -2.01 9.54
N ALA A 85 -10.37 -1.51 8.54
CA ALA A 85 -9.88 -2.33 7.44
C ALA A 85 -8.49 -2.86 7.76
N THR A 86 -8.14 -3.98 7.16
CA THR A 86 -6.80 -4.55 7.17
C THR A 86 -6.10 -4.25 5.85
N ILE A 87 -4.82 -3.88 5.92
CA ILE A 87 -3.95 -3.79 4.74
C ILE A 87 -2.95 -4.92 4.81
N LEU A 88 -2.98 -5.81 3.83
CA LEU A 88 -1.96 -6.82 3.60
C LEU A 88 -1.06 -6.34 2.46
N LEU A 89 0.20 -6.09 2.77
CA LEU A 89 1.16 -5.54 1.83
C LEU A 89 2.36 -6.47 1.71
N SER A 90 2.72 -6.87 0.48
CA SER A 90 3.97 -7.56 0.19
C SER A 90 5.02 -6.56 -0.28
N THR A 91 6.25 -6.66 0.22
CA THR A 91 7.38 -5.86 -0.27
C THR A 91 8.72 -6.43 0.19
N HIS A 92 9.76 -6.10 -0.53
CA HIS A 92 11.16 -6.29 -0.14
C HIS A 92 11.82 -4.99 0.33
N LEU A 93 11.11 -3.85 0.26
CA LEU A 93 11.58 -2.53 0.67
C LEU A 93 11.16 -2.25 2.11
N ILE A 94 11.69 -3.05 3.05
CA ILE A 94 11.26 -3.06 4.45
C ILE A 94 11.55 -1.70 5.12
N SER A 95 12.73 -1.14 4.88
CA SER A 95 13.14 0.14 5.46
C SER A 95 12.16 1.30 5.22
N ASP A 96 11.44 1.25 4.10
CA ASP A 96 10.50 2.32 3.72
C ASP A 96 9.17 2.23 4.48
N ILE A 97 8.84 1.06 5.06
CA ILE A 97 7.53 0.80 5.68
C ILE A 97 7.59 0.30 7.12
N GLU A 98 8.77 -0.07 7.64
CA GLU A 98 8.88 -0.76 8.94
C GLU A 98 8.26 0.01 10.11
N ASN A 99 8.21 1.34 10.04
CA ASN A 99 7.66 2.19 11.11
C ASN A 99 6.13 2.19 11.18
N ILE A 100 5.45 1.63 10.19
CA ILE A 100 3.99 1.63 10.09
C ILE A 100 3.39 0.21 10.16
N LEU A 101 4.23 -0.80 10.39
CA LEU A 101 3.78 -2.19 10.45
C LEU A 101 3.27 -2.52 11.85
N ASP A 102 2.05 -3.08 11.92
CA ASP A 102 1.50 -3.71 13.12
C ASP A 102 2.00 -5.15 13.25
N GLU A 103 1.97 -5.92 12.15
CA GLU A 103 2.33 -7.33 12.11
C GLU A 103 3.24 -7.63 10.92
N VAL A 104 4.16 -8.57 11.10
CA VAL A 104 5.14 -8.99 10.08
C VAL A 104 5.02 -10.47 9.83
N ILE A 105 5.00 -10.85 8.55
CA ILE A 105 5.03 -12.23 8.08
C ILE A 105 6.22 -12.41 7.15
N PHE A 106 7.18 -13.25 7.53
CA PHE A 106 8.29 -13.64 6.64
C PHE A 106 7.98 -14.96 5.96
N ILE A 107 8.05 -14.94 4.63
CA ILE A 107 7.79 -16.11 3.78
C ILE A 107 9.08 -16.48 3.06
N LYS A 108 9.49 -17.75 3.14
CA LYS A 108 10.64 -18.29 2.43
C LYS A 108 10.28 -19.64 1.84
N GLU A 109 10.57 -19.84 0.56
CA GLU A 109 10.32 -21.11 -0.15
C GLU A 109 8.87 -21.64 -0.03
N GLY A 110 7.90 -20.71 0.08
CA GLY A 110 6.49 -21.03 0.21
C GLY A 110 6.02 -21.32 1.64
N GLU A 111 6.90 -21.22 2.64
CA GLU A 111 6.60 -21.45 4.05
C GLU A 111 6.66 -20.15 4.85
N ILE A 112 5.77 -20.02 5.85
CA ILE A 112 5.83 -18.94 6.82
C ILE A 112 6.89 -19.30 7.87
N ILE A 113 7.98 -18.55 7.88
CA ILE A 113 9.09 -18.76 8.82
C ILE A 113 9.03 -17.84 10.05
N CYS A 114 8.26 -16.76 9.98
CA CYS A 114 8.00 -15.86 11.10
C CYS A 114 6.65 -15.19 10.89
N GLN A 115 5.84 -15.12 11.95
CA GLN A 115 4.64 -14.28 12.03
C GLN A 115 4.58 -13.71 13.44
N LYS A 116 4.75 -12.39 13.57
CA LYS A 116 4.78 -11.69 14.86
C LYS A 116 4.33 -10.25 14.73
N ASP A 117 3.84 -9.70 15.83
CA ASP A 117 3.71 -8.27 16.04
C ASP A 117 5.08 -7.60 15.82
N ALA A 118 5.08 -6.46 15.10
CA ALA A 118 6.31 -5.79 14.68
C ALA A 118 7.11 -5.24 15.88
N ASP A 119 6.42 -4.65 16.86
CA ASP A 119 7.06 -4.09 18.05
C ASP A 119 7.60 -5.20 18.97
N ALA A 120 6.85 -6.30 19.11
CA ALA A 120 7.31 -7.46 19.85
C ALA A 120 8.57 -8.09 19.21
N LEU A 121 8.61 -8.15 17.87
CA LEU A 121 9.77 -8.67 17.15
C LEU A 121 11.00 -7.78 17.31
N ARG A 122 10.82 -6.45 17.21
CA ARG A 122 11.89 -5.46 17.48
C ARG A 122 12.43 -5.59 18.91
N ALA A 123 11.53 -5.69 19.89
CA ALA A 123 11.92 -5.81 21.31
C ALA A 123 12.67 -7.11 21.61
N GLU A 124 12.24 -8.22 21.00
CA GLU A 124 12.87 -9.54 21.18
C GLU A 124 14.30 -9.59 20.61
N LYS A 125 14.48 -8.98 19.43
CA LYS A 125 15.73 -9.04 18.68
C LYS A 125 16.68 -7.88 18.97
N GLY A 126 16.18 -6.76 19.48
CA GLY A 126 16.95 -5.52 19.63
C GLY A 126 17.42 -4.91 18.31
N GLN A 127 16.71 -5.19 17.22
CA GLN A 127 17.05 -4.83 15.84
C GLN A 127 15.82 -4.27 15.13
N SER A 128 16.05 -3.53 14.03
CA SER A 128 14.97 -3.11 13.12
C SER A 128 14.41 -4.31 12.33
N ILE A 129 13.20 -4.18 11.79
CA ILE A 129 12.60 -5.23 10.96
C ILE A 129 13.44 -5.46 9.69
N ASP A 130 14.02 -4.39 9.12
CA ASP A 130 14.92 -4.50 7.96
C ASP A 130 16.20 -5.30 8.28
N GLU A 131 16.81 -5.06 9.44
CA GLU A 131 17.99 -5.83 9.89
C GLU A 131 17.66 -7.30 10.10
N ILE A 132 16.54 -7.60 10.76
CA ILE A 132 16.09 -8.98 10.98
C ILE A 132 15.79 -9.66 9.63
N PHE A 133 15.11 -8.97 8.71
CA PHE A 133 14.83 -9.49 7.38
C PHE A 133 16.13 -9.84 6.64
N ARG A 134 17.10 -8.94 6.62
CA ARG A 134 18.39 -9.18 5.97
C ARG A 134 19.15 -10.35 6.60
N GLU A 135 19.06 -10.54 7.91
CA GLU A 135 19.69 -11.67 8.60
C GLU A 135 19.04 -13.00 8.19
N VAL A 136 17.72 -13.05 8.17
CA VAL A 136 16.94 -14.27 7.83
C VAL A 136 17.10 -14.68 6.36
N PHE A 137 17.20 -13.68 5.45
CA PHE A 137 17.28 -13.90 4.00
C PHE A 137 18.70 -13.78 3.43
N ARG A 138 19.73 -13.64 4.26
CA ARG A 138 21.11 -13.77 3.79
C ARG A 138 21.34 -15.14 3.19
N CYS A 139 21.75 -15.14 1.91
CA CYS A 139 22.29 -16.31 1.23
C CYS A 139 23.76 -16.47 1.57
#